data_bad0181b72aa940182f4c2f59628899f
#
_entry.id   bad0181b72aa940182f4c2f59628899f
#
_cell.length_a   1.000
_cell.length_b   1.000
_cell.length_c   1.000
_cell.angle_alpha   90.00
_cell.angle_beta   90.00
_cell.angle_gamma   90.00
#
_symmetry.space_group_name_H-M   'P 1'
#
loop_
_entity.id
_entity.type
_entity.pdbx_description
1 polymer ?
#
loop_
_entity_poly.entity_id
_entity_poly.type
_entity_poly.pdbx_seq_one_letter_code
_entity_poly.pdbx_strand_id
1 'polypeptide(L)'
;LNNPVPGMYISPSHQLATKTIIITLKELCNRAGIDYTYNQQRSEFIFHNWNGKLWLGSGDKPDSLRGPNIGWAVIDEPFIQKREVFEQMIARVRHPDAKKSQIYLTGTPEQLNWGFNLANDTNLDIGIIQASTLDNPHLPDDYKQSLLQAYSEEQIEAYVYGKFVNLTQGRVYKDFDREKHVVERPDLKNSGLPIGISMDFNVDAMSS
;
A
#
# COMPACT_ATOMS: atom_id res chain seq x y z
N LEU A 1 -3.67 21.73 6.30
CA LEU A 1 -3.34 22.28 4.97
C LEU A 1 -4.53 22.36 4.04
N ASN A 2 -5.41 21.38 4.02
CA ASN A 2 -6.59 21.27 3.14
C ASN A 2 -7.93 21.43 3.88
N ASN A 3 -7.97 22.10 5.02
CA ASN A 3 -9.23 22.36 5.71
C ASN A 3 -10.05 23.43 4.98
N PRO A 4 -11.33 23.22 4.77
CA PRO A 4 -12.21 22.10 5.17
C PRO A 4 -12.39 21.00 4.11
N VAL A 5 -11.46 20.85 3.17
CA VAL A 5 -11.57 19.95 2.03
C VAL A 5 -11.68 18.48 2.49
N PRO A 6 -12.64 17.70 1.98
CA PRO A 6 -12.83 16.32 2.38
C PRO A 6 -11.68 15.43 1.93
N GLY A 7 -11.38 14.42 2.73
CA GLY A 7 -10.42 13.37 2.43
C GLY A 7 -11.04 11.97 2.47
N MET A 8 -10.27 10.98 2.05
CA MET A 8 -10.65 9.58 2.13
C MET A 8 -9.50 8.73 2.67
N TYR A 9 -9.80 7.83 3.58
CA TYR A 9 -8.91 6.78 4.04
C TYR A 9 -9.43 5.44 3.54
N ILE A 10 -8.57 4.69 2.89
CA ILE A 10 -8.89 3.39 2.30
C ILE A 10 -8.13 2.30 3.04
N SER A 11 -8.86 1.41 3.69
CA SER A 11 -8.34 0.19 4.30
C SER A 11 -8.48 -1.00 3.34
N PRO A 12 -7.67 -2.04 3.47
CA PRO A 12 -7.83 -3.27 2.69
C PRO A 12 -9.24 -3.85 2.77
N SER A 13 -9.86 -3.81 3.96
CA SER A 13 -11.24 -4.20 4.16
C SER A 13 -11.96 -3.31 5.16
N HIS A 14 -13.29 -3.25 5.07
CA HIS A 14 -14.09 -2.51 6.05
C HIS A 14 -13.96 -3.10 7.47
N GLN A 15 -13.84 -4.43 7.57
CA GLN A 15 -13.63 -5.10 8.85
C GLN A 15 -12.30 -4.69 9.51
N LEU A 16 -11.25 -4.53 8.71
CA LEU A 16 -9.95 -4.07 9.22
C LEU A 16 -10.07 -2.61 9.69
N ALA A 17 -10.70 -1.73 8.91
CA ALA A 17 -10.91 -0.34 9.28
C ALA A 17 -11.61 -0.19 10.64
N THR A 18 -12.61 -1.04 10.94
CA THR A 18 -13.33 -1.00 12.22
C THR A 18 -12.48 -1.37 13.43
N LYS A 19 -11.47 -2.23 13.21
CA LYS A 19 -10.56 -2.70 14.26
C LYS A 19 -9.32 -1.83 14.44
N THR A 20 -9.01 -0.98 13.48
CA THR A 20 -7.78 -0.17 13.45
C THR A 20 -8.10 1.32 13.43
N ILE A 21 -8.25 1.90 12.24
CA ILE A 21 -8.30 3.35 12.05
C ILE A 21 -9.45 4.04 12.79
N ILE A 22 -10.63 3.40 12.87
CA ILE A 22 -11.78 4.02 13.55
C ILE A 22 -11.49 4.17 15.04
N ILE A 23 -10.89 3.17 15.68
CA ILE A 23 -10.52 3.22 17.09
C ILE A 23 -9.43 4.27 17.29
N THR A 24 -8.35 4.19 16.51
CA THR A 24 -7.23 5.11 16.61
C THR A 24 -7.64 6.56 16.39
N LEU A 25 -8.46 6.86 15.39
CA LEU A 25 -8.95 8.22 15.15
C LEU A 25 -9.77 8.77 16.30
N LYS A 26 -10.67 7.95 16.88
CA LYS A 26 -11.46 8.36 18.05
C LYS A 26 -10.55 8.68 19.23
N GLU A 27 -9.57 7.84 19.51
CA GLU A 27 -8.61 8.06 20.57
C GLU A 27 -7.78 9.32 20.36
N LEU A 28 -7.26 9.52 19.14
CA LEU A 28 -6.50 10.72 18.79
C LEU A 28 -7.34 11.99 18.89
N CYS A 29 -8.56 11.99 18.38
CA CYS A 29 -9.48 13.12 18.50
C CYS A 29 -9.76 13.46 19.97
N ASN A 30 -10.11 12.46 20.77
CA ASN A 30 -10.36 12.65 22.20
C ASN A 30 -9.14 13.21 22.94
N ARG A 31 -7.95 12.65 22.67
CA ARG A 31 -6.70 13.13 23.27
C ARG A 31 -6.34 14.56 22.87
N ALA A 32 -6.63 14.91 21.60
CA ALA A 32 -6.34 16.22 21.05
C ALA A 32 -7.45 17.27 21.30
N GLY A 33 -8.55 16.91 21.95
CA GLY A 33 -9.69 17.81 22.15
C GLY A 33 -10.39 18.20 20.86
N ILE A 34 -10.35 17.31 19.85
CA ILE A 34 -11.02 17.53 18.57
C ILE A 34 -12.46 17.08 18.67
N ASP A 35 -13.39 17.99 18.41
CA ASP A 35 -14.81 17.69 18.37
C ASP A 35 -15.19 17.04 17.04
N TYR A 36 -15.83 15.87 17.11
CA TYR A 36 -16.20 15.10 15.93
C TYR A 36 -17.50 14.30 16.11
N THR A 37 -18.12 13.97 14.99
CA THR A 37 -19.18 12.97 14.88
C THR A 37 -18.73 11.84 13.96
N TYR A 38 -18.86 10.60 14.39
CA TYR A 38 -18.67 9.43 13.55
C TYR A 38 -20.02 8.81 13.16
N ASN A 39 -20.31 8.81 11.87
CA ASN A 39 -21.50 8.17 11.30
C ASN A 39 -21.12 6.78 10.75
N GLN A 40 -21.54 5.74 11.47
CA GLN A 40 -21.21 4.36 11.10
C GLN A 40 -21.88 3.92 9.79
N GLN A 41 -23.12 4.36 9.52
CA GLN A 41 -23.84 3.96 8.29
C GLN A 41 -23.20 4.54 7.03
N ARG A 42 -22.66 5.75 7.13
CA ARG A 42 -21.99 6.45 6.03
C ARG A 42 -20.48 6.24 6.02
N SER A 43 -19.94 5.54 7.05
CA SER A 43 -18.50 5.37 7.25
C SER A 43 -17.75 6.70 7.14
N GLU A 44 -18.21 7.73 7.87
CA GLU A 44 -17.65 9.07 7.79
C GLU A 44 -17.40 9.69 9.17
N PHE A 45 -16.28 10.40 9.28
CA PHE A 45 -16.02 11.34 10.37
C PHE A 45 -16.32 12.77 9.90
N ILE A 46 -16.99 13.54 10.74
CA ILE A 46 -17.22 14.98 10.58
C ILE A 46 -16.50 15.66 11.73
N PHE A 47 -15.53 16.52 11.42
CA PHE A 47 -14.75 17.26 12.41
C PHE A 47 -15.32 18.67 12.54
N HIS A 48 -15.88 19.01 13.70
CA HIS A 48 -16.61 20.26 13.89
C HIS A 48 -15.68 21.47 14.03
N ASN A 49 -14.46 21.28 14.55
CA ASN A 49 -13.50 22.37 14.75
C ASN A 49 -13.11 23.12 13.46
N TRP A 50 -13.17 22.44 12.29
CA TRP A 50 -12.82 23.05 11.00
C TRP A 50 -13.75 22.67 9.85
N ASN A 51 -14.91 22.11 10.18
CA ASN A 51 -15.91 21.63 9.20
C ASN A 51 -15.30 20.65 8.16
N GLY A 52 -14.38 19.80 8.61
CA GLY A 52 -13.71 18.82 7.77
C GLY A 52 -14.48 17.50 7.74
N LYS A 53 -14.24 16.73 6.68
CA LYS A 53 -14.87 15.41 6.51
C LYS A 53 -13.82 14.38 6.08
N LEU A 54 -13.90 13.17 6.66
CA LEU A 54 -13.12 12.03 6.26
C LEU A 54 -14.06 10.85 5.98
N TRP A 55 -14.05 10.36 4.76
CA TRP A 55 -14.71 9.11 4.39
C TRP A 55 -13.78 7.92 4.59
N LEU A 56 -14.36 6.81 5.01
CA LEU A 56 -13.65 5.54 5.13
C LEU A 56 -14.10 4.62 4.00
N GLY A 57 -13.16 4.27 3.12
CA GLY A 57 -13.35 3.35 2.01
C GLY A 57 -12.74 1.98 2.26
N SER A 58 -13.11 1.01 1.45
CA SER A 58 -12.58 -0.34 1.45
C SER A 58 -12.02 -0.72 0.09
N GLY A 59 -10.82 -1.30 0.07
CA GLY A 59 -10.18 -1.80 -1.14
C GLY A 59 -10.78 -3.09 -1.69
N ASP A 60 -11.60 -3.80 -0.90
CA ASP A 60 -12.30 -5.01 -1.35
C ASP A 60 -13.21 -4.75 -2.57
N LYS A 61 -13.75 -3.52 -2.65
CA LYS A 61 -14.68 -3.12 -3.69
C LYS A 61 -14.24 -1.78 -4.30
N PRO A 62 -13.26 -1.76 -5.21
CA PRO A 62 -12.74 -0.53 -5.79
C PRO A 62 -13.80 0.36 -6.44
N ASP A 63 -14.84 -0.25 -7.03
CA ASP A 63 -15.96 0.49 -7.62
C ASP A 63 -16.76 1.32 -6.62
N SER A 64 -16.82 0.93 -5.36
CA SER A 64 -17.48 1.69 -4.29
C SER A 64 -16.77 3.00 -3.94
N LEU A 65 -15.52 3.17 -4.36
CA LEU A 65 -14.71 4.36 -4.17
C LEU A 65 -15.01 5.45 -5.19
N ARG A 66 -15.86 5.17 -6.17
CA ARG A 66 -16.28 6.12 -7.19
C ARG A 66 -17.30 7.12 -6.61
N GLY A 67 -17.24 8.34 -7.07
CA GLY A 67 -18.24 9.38 -6.79
C GLY A 67 -17.70 10.62 -6.13
N PRO A 68 -17.09 10.58 -4.93
CA PRO A 68 -16.71 11.80 -4.22
C PRO A 68 -15.56 12.54 -4.91
N ASN A 69 -15.60 13.88 -4.80
CA ASN A 69 -14.45 14.72 -5.08
C ASN A 69 -13.74 15.00 -3.75
N ILE A 70 -12.51 14.60 -3.64
CA ILE A 70 -11.69 14.72 -2.42
C ILE A 70 -10.42 15.52 -2.72
N GLY A 71 -9.84 16.12 -1.69
CA GLY A 71 -8.59 16.86 -1.82
C GLY A 71 -7.36 16.03 -1.49
N TRP A 72 -7.55 14.92 -0.78
CA TRP A 72 -6.46 14.02 -0.39
C TRP A 72 -6.99 12.62 -0.09
N ALA A 73 -6.12 11.63 -0.22
CA ALA A 73 -6.42 10.26 0.15
C ALA A 73 -5.24 9.63 0.91
N VAL A 74 -5.57 8.67 1.77
CA VAL A 74 -4.60 7.75 2.38
C VAL A 74 -5.03 6.34 2.00
N ILE A 75 -4.13 5.55 1.45
CA ILE A 75 -4.34 4.12 1.18
C ILE A 75 -3.43 3.35 2.13
N ASP A 76 -4.06 2.65 3.04
CA ASP A 76 -3.39 1.82 4.03
C ASP A 76 -3.14 0.43 3.47
N GLU A 77 -1.94 -0.11 3.71
CA GLU A 77 -1.48 -1.38 3.15
C GLU A 77 -1.76 -1.51 1.63
N PRO A 78 -1.31 -0.55 0.81
CA PRO A 78 -1.63 -0.51 -0.61
C PRO A 78 -1.08 -1.73 -1.36
N PHE A 79 0.03 -2.29 -0.90
CA PHE A 79 0.77 -3.34 -1.62
C PHE A 79 0.09 -4.71 -1.56
N ILE A 80 -0.86 -4.92 -0.65
CA ILE A 80 -1.74 -6.08 -0.62
C ILE A 80 -3.09 -5.83 -1.31
N GLN A 81 -3.33 -4.60 -1.78
CA GLN A 81 -4.54 -4.21 -2.48
C GLN A 81 -4.34 -4.21 -4.00
N LYS A 82 -5.43 -4.26 -4.74
CA LYS A 82 -5.40 -4.14 -6.20
C LYS A 82 -4.99 -2.73 -6.62
N ARG A 83 -4.22 -2.62 -7.68
CA ARG A 83 -3.81 -1.34 -8.28
C ARG A 83 -4.99 -0.42 -8.61
N GLU A 84 -6.14 -0.99 -8.96
CA GLU A 84 -7.37 -0.25 -9.26
C GLU A 84 -7.79 0.68 -8.12
N VAL A 85 -7.51 0.32 -6.84
CA VAL A 85 -7.78 1.20 -5.69
C VAL A 85 -7.00 2.51 -5.81
N PHE A 86 -5.72 2.42 -6.12
CA PHE A 86 -4.87 3.60 -6.35
C PHE A 86 -5.35 4.41 -7.56
N GLU A 87 -5.70 3.76 -8.67
CA GLU A 87 -6.20 4.41 -9.88
C GLU A 87 -7.53 5.16 -9.62
N GLN A 88 -8.42 4.57 -8.80
CA GLN A 88 -9.62 5.28 -8.38
C GLN A 88 -9.29 6.55 -7.58
N MET A 89 -8.29 6.50 -6.71
CA MET A 89 -7.92 7.68 -5.92
C MET A 89 -7.29 8.77 -6.78
N ILE A 90 -6.46 8.44 -7.76
CA ILE A 90 -5.95 9.41 -8.75
C ILE A 90 -7.12 10.16 -9.41
N ALA A 91 -8.18 9.43 -9.79
CA ALA A 91 -9.35 10.03 -10.43
C ALA A 91 -10.23 10.85 -9.47
N ARG A 92 -10.13 10.67 -8.15
CA ARG A 92 -10.99 11.34 -7.13
C ARG A 92 -10.31 12.49 -6.42
N VAL A 93 -8.98 12.49 -6.29
CA VAL A 93 -8.22 13.57 -5.65
C VAL A 93 -8.12 14.78 -6.59
N ARG A 94 -9.23 15.51 -6.67
CA ARG A 94 -9.41 16.64 -7.62
C ARG A 94 -10.31 17.75 -7.09
N HIS A 95 -10.44 17.90 -5.76
CA HIS A 95 -11.28 18.93 -5.19
C HIS A 95 -10.75 20.32 -5.54
N PRO A 96 -11.57 21.23 -6.09
CA PRO A 96 -11.11 22.53 -6.59
C PRO A 96 -10.50 23.41 -5.49
N ASP A 97 -10.98 23.29 -4.26
CA ASP A 97 -10.49 24.07 -3.12
C ASP A 97 -9.30 23.41 -2.41
N ALA A 98 -8.80 22.29 -2.92
CA ALA A 98 -7.62 21.66 -2.36
C ALA A 98 -6.38 22.49 -2.67
N LYS A 99 -5.72 23.00 -1.63
CA LYS A 99 -4.44 23.70 -1.76
C LYS A 99 -3.32 22.77 -2.23
N LYS A 100 -3.44 21.50 -1.91
CA LYS A 100 -2.48 20.45 -2.26
C LYS A 100 -3.21 19.12 -2.43
N SER A 101 -3.30 18.64 -3.65
CA SER A 101 -3.85 17.32 -3.97
C SER A 101 -2.79 16.26 -3.77
N GLN A 102 -3.02 15.33 -2.84
CA GLN A 102 -2.03 14.32 -2.48
C GLN A 102 -2.68 12.96 -2.20
N ILE A 103 -1.95 11.91 -2.54
CA ILE A 103 -2.27 10.52 -2.16
C ILE A 103 -1.09 10.01 -1.34
N TYR A 104 -1.39 9.53 -0.15
CA TYR A 104 -0.42 8.89 0.74
C TYR A 104 -0.61 7.38 0.68
N LEU A 105 0.48 6.66 0.52
CA LEU A 105 0.53 5.20 0.56
C LEU A 105 1.33 4.80 1.79
N THR A 106 0.71 4.06 2.70
CA THR A 106 1.34 3.61 3.94
C THR A 106 1.25 2.09 4.04
N GLY A 107 2.37 1.40 4.12
CA GLY A 107 2.36 -0.06 4.20
C GLY A 107 3.72 -0.70 4.09
N THR A 108 3.75 -2.01 4.23
CA THR A 108 4.95 -2.83 4.16
C THR A 108 5.15 -3.37 2.74
N PRO A 109 6.34 -3.21 2.16
CA PRO A 109 6.60 -3.59 0.76
C PRO A 109 6.94 -5.08 0.63
N GLU A 110 5.95 -5.95 0.80
CA GLU A 110 6.10 -7.42 0.81
C GLU A 110 6.28 -8.07 -0.56
N GLN A 111 6.03 -7.32 -1.65
CA GLN A 111 6.01 -7.86 -3.01
C GLN A 111 6.59 -6.88 -4.01
N LEU A 112 7.23 -7.42 -5.05
CA LEU A 112 7.66 -6.65 -6.23
C LEU A 112 6.50 -6.45 -7.21
N ASN A 113 5.42 -5.86 -6.71
CA ASN A 113 4.18 -5.63 -7.46
C ASN A 113 4.10 -4.21 -8.06
N TRP A 114 2.89 -3.75 -8.33
CA TRP A 114 2.64 -2.41 -8.87
C TRP A 114 3.23 -1.27 -8.02
N GLY A 115 3.31 -1.46 -6.71
CA GLY A 115 3.89 -0.47 -5.79
C GLY A 115 5.39 -0.35 -5.96
N PHE A 116 6.10 -1.45 -6.20
CA PHE A 116 7.51 -1.44 -6.54
C PHE A 116 7.75 -0.68 -7.85
N ASN A 117 6.95 -0.94 -8.88
CA ASN A 117 7.06 -0.24 -10.15
C ASN A 117 6.79 1.26 -9.98
N LEU A 118 5.77 1.61 -9.18
CA LEU A 118 5.45 3.00 -8.87
C LEU A 118 6.61 3.71 -8.15
N ALA A 119 7.20 3.06 -7.15
CA ALA A 119 8.29 3.62 -6.36
C ALA A 119 9.58 3.84 -7.17
N ASN A 120 9.77 3.08 -8.25
CA ASN A 120 10.94 3.19 -9.12
C ASN A 120 10.68 4.00 -10.40
N ASP A 121 9.49 4.55 -10.58
CA ASP A 121 9.17 5.38 -11.75
C ASP A 121 9.70 6.79 -11.57
N THR A 122 10.80 7.10 -12.23
CA THR A 122 11.46 8.41 -12.16
C THR A 122 10.72 9.53 -12.90
N ASN A 123 9.65 9.21 -13.65
CA ASN A 123 8.85 10.21 -14.36
C ASN A 123 7.72 10.78 -13.48
N LEU A 124 7.50 10.22 -12.31
CA LEU A 124 6.45 10.64 -11.39
C LEU A 124 7.02 11.47 -10.23
N ASP A 125 6.26 12.49 -9.81
CA ASP A 125 6.57 13.28 -8.61
C ASP A 125 6.16 12.51 -7.36
N ILE A 126 7.02 11.60 -6.91
CA ILE A 126 6.80 10.72 -5.76
C ILE A 126 7.90 10.94 -4.73
N GLY A 127 7.48 11.29 -3.51
CA GLY A 127 8.35 11.26 -2.34
C GLY A 127 8.26 9.91 -1.63
N ILE A 128 9.40 9.28 -1.36
CA ILE A 128 9.48 8.01 -0.64
C ILE A 128 10.12 8.26 0.71
N ILE A 129 9.46 7.80 1.78
CA ILE A 129 10.00 7.77 3.13
C ILE A 129 10.05 6.31 3.56
N GLN A 130 11.24 5.82 3.77
CA GLN A 130 11.49 4.48 4.32
C GLN A 130 11.93 4.63 5.77
N ALA A 131 11.33 3.84 6.65
CA ALA A 131 11.67 3.82 8.08
C ALA A 131 11.85 2.38 8.55
N SER A 132 12.80 2.17 9.44
CA SER A 132 12.99 0.89 10.08
C SER A 132 12.13 0.78 11.35
N THR A 133 11.56 -0.40 11.60
CA THR A 133 10.91 -0.70 12.89
C THR A 133 11.86 -0.49 14.08
N LEU A 134 13.18 -0.69 13.87
CA LEU A 134 14.19 -0.49 14.91
C LEU A 134 14.36 0.99 15.30
N ASP A 135 14.04 1.91 14.39
CA ASP A 135 14.14 3.36 14.65
C ASP A 135 12.99 3.88 15.53
N ASN A 136 11.96 3.06 15.78
CA ASN A 136 10.83 3.46 16.60
C ASN A 136 11.23 3.46 18.10
N PRO A 137 11.32 4.64 18.75
CA PRO A 137 11.75 4.75 20.16
C PRO A 137 10.69 4.27 21.16
N HIS A 138 9.45 4.04 20.70
CA HIS A 138 8.34 3.62 21.54
C HIS A 138 8.19 2.10 21.63
N LEU A 139 8.97 1.34 20.85
CA LEU A 139 8.95 -0.11 20.90
C LEU A 139 9.96 -0.62 21.92
N PRO A 140 9.56 -1.60 22.77
CA PRO A 140 10.47 -2.26 23.69
C PRO A 140 11.62 -2.98 22.97
N ASP A 141 12.80 -3.00 23.56
CA ASP A 141 13.98 -3.60 22.94
C ASP A 141 13.87 -5.13 22.82
N ASP A 142 13.23 -5.80 23.77
CA ASP A 142 12.94 -7.23 23.70
C ASP A 142 12.02 -7.57 22.53
N TYR A 143 11.04 -6.70 22.24
CA TYR A 143 10.21 -6.86 21.05
C TYR A 143 11.03 -6.74 19.76
N LYS A 144 11.90 -5.73 19.66
CA LYS A 144 12.79 -5.56 18.50
C LYS A 144 13.68 -6.77 18.27
N GLN A 145 14.25 -7.32 19.36
CA GLN A 145 15.07 -8.52 19.29
C GLN A 145 14.26 -9.76 18.88
N SER A 146 13.04 -9.90 19.39
CA SER A 146 12.16 -11.02 19.01
C SER A 146 11.83 -11.06 17.52
N LEU A 147 11.67 -9.89 16.88
CA LEU A 147 11.48 -9.82 15.43
C LEU A 147 12.70 -10.35 14.67
N LEU A 148 13.90 -9.94 15.07
CA LEU A 148 15.14 -10.38 14.43
C LEU A 148 15.42 -11.89 14.62
N GLN A 149 14.90 -12.48 15.69
CA GLN A 149 15.04 -13.92 15.96
C GLN A 149 13.98 -14.76 15.26
N ALA A 150 12.78 -14.22 15.10
CA ALA A 150 11.63 -14.97 14.60
C ALA A 150 11.50 -14.94 13.07
N TYR A 151 12.01 -13.90 12.43
CA TYR A 151 11.84 -13.68 10.99
C TYR A 151 13.00 -14.25 10.17
N SER A 152 12.70 -14.72 8.94
CA SER A 152 13.74 -15.00 7.95
C SER A 152 14.43 -13.73 7.49
N GLU A 153 15.59 -13.84 6.82
CA GLU A 153 16.34 -12.69 6.30
C GLU A 153 15.46 -11.82 5.39
N GLU A 154 14.68 -12.42 4.49
CA GLU A 154 13.78 -11.70 3.60
C GLU A 154 12.65 -11.00 4.36
N GLN A 155 12.11 -11.63 5.40
CA GLN A 155 11.10 -11.03 6.26
C GLN A 155 11.66 -9.86 7.06
N ILE A 156 12.92 -9.96 7.52
CA ILE A 156 13.62 -8.86 8.20
C ILE A 156 13.79 -7.67 7.24
N GLU A 157 14.18 -7.91 5.99
CA GLU A 157 14.31 -6.85 4.99
C GLU A 157 12.97 -6.13 4.76
N ALA A 158 11.86 -6.88 4.67
CA ALA A 158 10.54 -6.28 4.47
C ALA A 158 9.96 -5.65 5.74
N TYR A 159 9.83 -6.43 6.82
CA TYR A 159 9.04 -6.05 8.00
C TYR A 159 9.82 -5.18 8.99
N VAL A 160 11.15 -5.34 9.00
CA VAL A 160 12.00 -4.56 9.91
C VAL A 160 12.59 -3.35 9.20
N TYR A 161 13.13 -3.53 8.00
CA TYR A 161 13.80 -2.45 7.27
C TYR A 161 12.94 -1.76 6.23
N GLY A 162 11.72 -2.24 5.97
CA GLY A 162 10.79 -1.63 5.02
C GLY A 162 11.29 -1.64 3.57
N LYS A 163 12.07 -2.64 3.18
CA LYS A 163 12.58 -2.78 1.81
C LYS A 163 11.63 -3.60 0.96
N PHE A 164 11.54 -3.26 -0.32
CA PHE A 164 10.82 -4.08 -1.28
C PHE A 164 11.51 -5.43 -1.48
N VAL A 165 10.83 -6.48 -1.09
CA VAL A 165 11.27 -7.87 -1.25
C VAL A 165 10.14 -8.69 -1.87
N ASN A 166 10.47 -9.87 -2.36
CA ASN A 166 9.48 -10.82 -2.84
C ASN A 166 9.28 -11.92 -1.80
N LEU A 167 8.36 -11.69 -0.86
CA LEU A 167 7.98 -12.68 0.17
C LEU A 167 7.02 -13.75 -0.34
N THR A 168 6.78 -13.85 -1.64
CA THR A 168 5.81 -14.80 -2.21
C THR A 168 6.16 -16.22 -1.77
N GLN A 169 5.31 -16.81 -0.93
CA GLN A 169 5.40 -18.22 -0.59
C GLN A 169 5.25 -19.04 -1.88
N GLY A 170 6.21 -19.92 -2.14
CA GLY A 170 6.18 -20.78 -3.32
C GLY A 170 7.15 -20.39 -4.43
N ARG A 171 8.18 -19.61 -4.14
CA ARG A 171 9.26 -19.36 -5.10
C ARG A 171 9.91 -20.70 -5.46
N VAL A 172 9.62 -21.20 -6.68
CA VAL A 172 10.14 -22.49 -7.18
C VAL A 172 11.66 -22.44 -7.31
N TYR A 173 12.20 -21.26 -7.65
CA TYR A 173 13.64 -21.03 -7.78
C TYR A 173 14.09 -20.04 -6.72
N LYS A 174 14.52 -20.56 -5.55
CA LYS A 174 14.99 -19.72 -4.42
C LYS A 174 16.21 -18.89 -4.78
N ASP A 175 17.08 -19.42 -5.60
CA ASP A 175 18.36 -18.80 -5.99
C ASP A 175 18.26 -17.92 -7.25
N PHE A 176 17.04 -17.64 -7.73
CA PHE A 176 16.87 -16.74 -8.87
C PHE A 176 17.22 -15.31 -8.46
N ASP A 177 18.29 -14.79 -9.06
CA ASP A 177 18.79 -13.43 -8.92
C ASP A 177 18.58 -12.71 -10.24
N ARG A 178 17.78 -11.63 -10.21
CA ARG A 178 17.43 -10.91 -11.42
C ARG A 178 18.66 -10.28 -12.12
N GLU A 179 19.60 -9.79 -11.36
CA GLU A 179 20.81 -9.17 -11.91
C GLU A 179 21.75 -10.19 -12.59
N LYS A 180 21.74 -11.42 -12.07
CA LYS A 180 22.56 -12.51 -12.61
C LYS A 180 21.88 -13.32 -13.72
N HIS A 181 20.55 -13.45 -13.62
CA HIS A 181 19.82 -14.42 -14.45
C HIS A 181 18.93 -13.77 -15.52
N VAL A 182 18.71 -12.44 -15.45
CA VAL A 182 18.02 -11.71 -16.51
C VAL A 182 19.07 -11.03 -17.38
N VAL A 183 19.30 -11.58 -18.55
CA VAL A 183 20.18 -10.99 -19.57
C VAL A 183 19.34 -10.29 -20.62
N GLU A 184 19.90 -9.27 -21.28
CA GLU A 184 19.31 -8.72 -22.50
C GLU A 184 19.09 -9.86 -23.50
N ARG A 185 17.94 -9.85 -24.13
CA ARG A 185 17.49 -10.92 -25.02
C ARG A 185 18.51 -11.12 -26.13
N PRO A 186 19.23 -12.25 -26.19
CA PRO A 186 20.10 -12.53 -27.32
C PRO A 186 19.24 -12.65 -28.58
N ASP A 187 19.78 -12.25 -29.72
CA ASP A 187 19.08 -12.42 -31.00
C ASP A 187 18.99 -13.91 -31.36
N LEU A 188 17.99 -14.57 -30.83
CA LEU A 188 17.73 -15.99 -31.05
C LEU A 188 17.13 -16.28 -32.44
N LYS A 189 16.69 -15.26 -33.18
CA LYS A 189 16.05 -15.45 -34.49
C LYS A 189 16.97 -16.10 -35.53
N ASN A 190 18.28 -15.91 -35.35
CA ASN A 190 19.30 -16.41 -36.30
C ASN A 190 20.17 -17.53 -35.69
N SER A 191 19.85 -18.04 -34.52
CA SER A 191 20.69 -19.04 -33.85
C SER A 191 20.61 -20.45 -34.46
N GLY A 192 19.57 -20.74 -35.25
CA GLY A 192 19.31 -22.08 -35.78
C GLY A 192 19.05 -23.17 -34.72
N LEU A 193 18.92 -22.78 -33.45
CA LEU A 193 18.65 -23.69 -32.35
C LEU A 193 17.17 -24.08 -32.26
N PRO A 194 16.85 -25.35 -31.95
CA PRO A 194 15.49 -25.75 -31.73
C PRO A 194 14.90 -25.05 -30.50
N ILE A 195 13.64 -24.60 -30.59
CA ILE A 195 12.90 -24.02 -29.48
C ILE A 195 12.18 -25.15 -28.74
N GLY A 196 12.51 -25.33 -27.45
CA GLY A 196 11.77 -26.19 -26.55
C GLY A 196 10.73 -25.36 -25.78
N ILE A 197 9.48 -25.77 -25.79
CA ILE A 197 8.41 -25.17 -24.98
C ILE A 197 8.05 -26.19 -23.88
N SER A 198 8.16 -25.76 -22.62
CA SER A 198 7.67 -26.52 -21.48
C SER A 198 6.44 -25.81 -20.92
N MET A 199 5.36 -26.54 -20.72
CA MET A 199 4.12 -26.04 -20.11
C MET A 199 3.82 -26.83 -18.85
N ASP A 200 3.54 -26.13 -17.76
CA ASP A 200 3.02 -26.69 -16.54
C ASP A 200 1.55 -26.31 -16.39
N PHE A 201 0.69 -27.30 -16.12
CA PHE A 201 -0.76 -27.09 -16.01
C PHE A 201 -1.11 -27.18 -14.53
N ASN A 202 -1.30 -26.03 -13.90
CA ASN A 202 -1.82 -25.92 -12.54
C ASN A 202 -3.34 -25.77 -12.52
N VAL A 203 -3.96 -26.07 -11.37
CA VAL A 203 -5.41 -25.95 -11.14
C VAL A 203 -5.86 -24.47 -11.17
N ASP A 204 -4.96 -23.55 -10.86
CA ASP A 204 -5.14 -22.11 -11.01
C ASP A 204 -4.37 -21.60 -12.22
N ALA A 205 -4.87 -20.54 -12.85
CA ALA A 205 -4.47 -20.01 -14.15
C ALA A 205 -2.99 -20.20 -14.54
N MET A 206 -2.79 -20.67 -15.78
CA MET A 206 -1.44 -20.80 -16.38
C MET A 206 -0.68 -19.48 -16.32
N SER A 207 0.49 -19.48 -15.70
CA SER A 207 1.47 -18.41 -15.86
C SER A 207 2.19 -18.61 -17.20
N SER A 208 1.94 -17.76 -18.17
CA SER A 208 2.71 -17.66 -19.41
C SER A 208 3.93 -16.80 -19.22
#